data_76e5b9497533fc5be5554af6d82ae858
#
_entry.id   76e5b9497533fc5be5554af6d82ae858
#
_cell.length_a   1.000
_cell.length_b   1.000
_cell.length_c   1.000
_cell.angle_alpha   90.00
_cell.angle_beta   90.00
_cell.angle_gamma   90.00
#
_symmetry.space_group_name_H-M   'P 1'
#
loop_
_entity.id
_entity.type
_entity.pdbx_description
1 polymer ?
#
loop_
_entity_poly.entity_id
_entity_poly.type
_entity_poly.pdbx_seq_one_letter_code
_entity_poly.pdbx_strand_id
1 'polypeptide(L)'
;MNHHEWDADGILYPKTAWLTDVLLTKIVKWSTENKKSYFKNTLSLISVEKYSEYYHNLKAKYKEIVKIWPEVTNPEKFVYEDVAIATYLLILWEDERAKNGLTDKQSFIDLGCGNGLLVHILTNEGHPGKGIDVRKRKIWDMFGAQTHLEECAITPSDDFLFPDVDWLIGNHSDELTPWIPVVAARSSYSCRYFVLPCCFYDFYGKYCRKETKNTQYRAYLNFITEVGTACGFKVEEDCLRIPSTKRVCLIGNQRTYPPFSEKKLDDERSQYIRERRSCSLSTENNNLSASASLFAHNLTHCSTVERSMTQGSSAEVDSVAAKKWLAGFQPREKVQKLRNCATLDRDFTDHVVLQVAKALLKINQDSCKNDNEDSTGYWNKGGSLPLKNVADLLGSSILKRLKKECGGLKTLLRNYCQVFEVVRGQVQIRDWSKEKPTGKQISSGKRMLLDTCKTRLCWFFVNHPDGCPRNAEKCSFAHGTEELRLQTAARNRLEEH
;
A
#
# COMPACT_ATOMS: atom_id res chain seq x y z
N MET A 1 -38.23 -15.63 7.52
CA MET A 1 -37.48 -15.16 8.72
C MET A 1 -36.79 -16.34 9.32
N ASN A 2 -35.46 -16.40 9.29
CA ASN A 2 -34.69 -17.51 9.83
C ASN A 2 -34.41 -17.24 11.30
N HIS A 3 -35.10 -17.97 12.19
CA HIS A 3 -34.76 -18.02 13.61
C HIS A 3 -33.41 -18.74 13.74
N HIS A 4 -32.37 -17.99 14.07
CA HIS A 4 -31.11 -18.53 14.53
C HIS A 4 -31.31 -18.88 16.04
N GLU A 5 -31.26 -20.15 16.38
CA GLU A 5 -31.18 -20.59 17.76
C GLU A 5 -29.77 -20.25 18.29
N TRP A 6 -29.72 -19.52 19.37
CA TRP A 6 -28.49 -19.23 20.12
C TRP A 6 -28.27 -20.35 21.14
N ASP A 7 -27.07 -20.95 21.11
CA ASP A 7 -26.69 -21.87 22.15
C ASP A 7 -26.37 -21.15 23.47
N ALA A 8 -26.34 -21.87 24.56
CA ALA A 8 -26.15 -21.32 25.92
C ALA A 8 -24.83 -20.55 26.13
N ASP A 9 -23.87 -20.73 25.24
CA ASP A 9 -22.57 -20.01 25.23
C ASP A 9 -22.60 -18.66 24.45
N GLY A 10 -23.75 -18.30 23.89
CA GLY A 10 -23.91 -17.08 23.10
C GLY A 10 -23.24 -17.11 21.71
N ILE A 11 -22.80 -18.28 21.24
CA ILE A 11 -22.16 -18.48 19.95
C ILE A 11 -23.21 -18.87 18.92
N LEU A 12 -23.16 -18.25 17.73
CA LEU A 12 -24.03 -18.58 16.63
C LEU A 12 -23.40 -19.72 15.78
N TYR A 13 -23.90 -20.92 15.94
CA TYR A 13 -23.44 -22.06 15.17
C TYR A 13 -24.16 -22.19 13.82
N PRO A 14 -23.50 -22.67 12.77
CA PRO A 14 -24.16 -22.98 11.51
C PRO A 14 -25.17 -24.13 11.68
N LYS A 15 -26.32 -24.04 11.00
CA LYS A 15 -27.32 -25.13 11.01
C LYS A 15 -26.71 -26.45 10.54
N THR A 16 -27.07 -27.55 11.19
CA THR A 16 -26.59 -28.91 10.84
C THR A 16 -26.78 -29.23 9.35
N ALA A 17 -27.92 -28.84 8.76
CA ALA A 17 -28.16 -29.01 7.33
C ALA A 17 -27.11 -28.26 6.47
N TRP A 18 -26.65 -27.07 6.87
CA TRP A 18 -25.60 -26.35 6.16
C TRP A 18 -24.24 -27.04 6.30
N LEU A 19 -23.96 -27.61 7.48
CA LEU A 19 -22.73 -28.37 7.71
C LEU A 19 -22.68 -29.63 6.82
N THR A 20 -23.78 -30.38 6.73
CA THR A 20 -23.85 -31.62 5.92
C THR A 20 -23.94 -31.33 4.44
N ASP A 21 -24.84 -30.45 4.00
CA ASP A 21 -25.18 -30.33 2.59
C ASP A 21 -24.26 -29.34 1.85
N VAL A 22 -23.70 -28.36 2.55
CA VAL A 22 -22.85 -27.34 1.94
C VAL A 22 -21.38 -27.50 2.32
N LEU A 23 -21.07 -27.57 3.61
CA LEU A 23 -19.67 -27.57 4.06
C LEU A 23 -19.01 -28.92 3.79
N LEU A 24 -19.64 -30.02 4.19
CA LEU A 24 -19.08 -31.38 4.00
C LEU A 24 -18.90 -31.69 2.50
N THR A 25 -19.87 -31.35 1.68
CA THR A 25 -19.80 -31.50 0.23
C THR A 25 -18.63 -30.71 -0.37
N LYS A 26 -18.39 -29.47 0.11
CA LYS A 26 -17.24 -28.66 -0.31
C LYS A 26 -15.92 -29.25 0.18
N ILE A 27 -15.84 -29.74 1.41
CA ILE A 27 -14.63 -30.38 1.95
C ILE A 27 -14.28 -31.62 1.13
N VAL A 28 -15.25 -32.50 0.86
CA VAL A 28 -15.06 -33.68 0.00
C VAL A 28 -14.57 -33.27 -1.39
N LYS A 29 -15.21 -32.27 -2.01
CA LYS A 29 -14.78 -31.75 -3.30
C LYS A 29 -13.34 -31.22 -3.26
N TRP A 30 -12.96 -30.45 -2.24
CA TRP A 30 -11.60 -29.92 -2.09
C TRP A 30 -10.56 -31.01 -1.82
N SER A 31 -10.93 -32.08 -1.10
CA SER A 31 -10.03 -33.20 -0.82
C SER A 31 -9.82 -34.13 -2.06
N THR A 32 -10.83 -34.23 -2.92
CA THR A 32 -10.78 -35.07 -4.13
C THR A 32 -10.30 -34.35 -5.38
N GLU A 33 -10.54 -33.03 -5.48
CA GLU A 33 -9.99 -32.19 -6.55
C GLU A 33 -8.49 -32.02 -6.36
N ASN A 34 -7.70 -32.88 -7.01
CA ASN A 34 -6.23 -32.78 -7.12
C ASN A 34 -5.82 -31.57 -8.00
N LYS A 35 -6.34 -30.40 -7.70
CA LYS A 35 -5.73 -29.16 -8.21
C LYS A 35 -4.37 -29.10 -7.51
N LYS A 36 -3.30 -29.40 -8.27
CA LYS A 36 -1.94 -29.05 -7.85
C LYS A 36 -1.98 -27.59 -7.45
N SER A 37 -2.23 -27.35 -6.15
CA SER A 37 -2.24 -26.03 -5.58
C SER A 37 -0.82 -25.51 -5.79
N TYR A 38 -0.67 -24.47 -6.59
CA TYR A 38 0.58 -23.70 -6.67
C TYR A 38 0.90 -23.01 -5.35
N PHE A 39 0.00 -23.08 -4.37
CA PHE A 39 0.24 -22.61 -3.02
C PHE A 39 1.06 -23.66 -2.27
N LYS A 40 2.33 -23.37 -2.08
CA LYS A 40 3.13 -24.03 -1.06
C LYS A 40 2.39 -23.92 0.28
N ASN A 41 2.53 -24.94 1.12
CA ASN A 41 1.98 -24.92 2.47
C ASN A 41 2.45 -23.64 3.18
N THR A 42 1.58 -23.05 4.00
CA THR A 42 1.97 -21.91 4.81
C THR A 42 2.95 -22.37 5.90
N LEU A 43 3.99 -21.56 6.18
CA LEU A 43 5.02 -21.85 7.17
C LEU A 43 5.76 -23.17 6.88
N SER A 44 6.17 -23.35 5.61
CA SER A 44 6.81 -24.60 5.16
C SER A 44 8.27 -24.76 5.62
N LEU A 45 8.90 -23.67 6.02
CA LEU A 45 10.32 -23.64 6.43
C LEU A 45 10.53 -23.67 7.96
N ILE A 46 9.44 -23.59 8.73
CA ILE A 46 9.49 -23.60 10.20
C ILE A 46 8.41 -24.53 10.78
N SER A 47 8.55 -24.95 12.07
CA SER A 47 7.50 -25.72 12.77
C SER A 47 6.26 -24.85 13.03
N VAL A 48 5.09 -25.35 12.63
CA VAL A 48 3.79 -24.69 12.85
C VAL A 48 3.44 -24.67 14.32
N GLU A 49 3.81 -25.71 15.07
CA GLU A 49 3.58 -25.83 16.52
C GLU A 49 4.37 -24.76 17.27
N LYS A 50 5.69 -24.68 17.02
CA LYS A 50 6.54 -23.61 17.57
C LYS A 50 6.00 -22.22 17.22
N TYR A 51 5.57 -22.03 15.94
CA TYR A 51 5.01 -20.76 15.49
C TYR A 51 3.77 -20.38 16.29
N SER A 52 2.88 -21.31 16.56
CA SER A 52 1.64 -21.04 17.31
C SER A 52 1.94 -20.61 18.74
N GLU A 53 2.88 -21.28 19.40
CA GLU A 53 3.30 -20.97 20.77
C GLU A 53 3.99 -19.59 20.83
N TYR A 54 5.02 -19.37 20.01
CA TYR A 54 5.77 -18.11 19.98
C TYR A 54 4.85 -16.93 19.63
N TYR A 55 3.98 -17.09 18.61
CA TYR A 55 3.04 -16.05 18.23
C TYR A 55 2.08 -15.68 19.36
N HIS A 56 1.57 -16.68 20.10
CA HIS A 56 0.69 -16.42 21.23
C HIS A 56 1.41 -15.61 22.32
N ASN A 57 2.64 -15.98 22.66
CA ASN A 57 3.46 -15.31 23.67
C ASN A 57 3.82 -13.88 23.26
N LEU A 58 4.30 -13.68 22.03
CA LEU A 58 4.64 -12.35 21.53
C LEU A 58 3.42 -11.46 21.37
N LYS A 59 2.29 -12.02 20.90
CA LYS A 59 1.03 -11.28 20.81
C LYS A 59 0.58 -10.78 22.18
N ALA A 60 0.66 -11.61 23.22
CA ALA A 60 0.35 -11.21 24.60
C ALA A 60 1.29 -10.11 25.10
N LYS A 61 2.60 -10.21 24.79
CA LYS A 61 3.64 -9.23 25.19
C LYS A 61 3.46 -7.87 24.53
N TYR A 62 3.12 -7.81 23.24
CA TYR A 62 3.08 -6.57 22.47
C TYR A 62 1.68 -6.00 22.17
N LYS A 63 0.59 -6.65 22.63
CA LYS A 63 -0.81 -6.21 22.40
C LYS A 63 -1.12 -4.79 22.89
N GLU A 64 -0.44 -4.33 23.95
CA GLU A 64 -0.68 -3.01 24.54
C GLU A 64 -0.26 -1.86 23.58
N ILE A 65 0.68 -2.13 22.65
CA ILE A 65 1.09 -1.15 21.63
C ILE A 65 -0.10 -0.73 20.75
N VAL A 66 -1.09 -1.63 20.55
CA VAL A 66 -2.31 -1.30 19.80
C VAL A 66 -3.07 -0.12 20.42
N LYS A 67 -3.09 -0.01 21.77
CA LYS A 67 -3.82 1.05 22.48
C LYS A 67 -3.15 2.41 22.42
N ILE A 68 -1.82 2.40 22.33
CA ILE A 68 -0.99 3.63 22.38
C ILE A 68 -0.44 4.02 21.01
N TRP A 69 -0.93 3.39 19.93
CA TRP A 69 -0.45 3.60 18.56
C TRP A 69 -0.63 5.04 18.09
N PRO A 70 0.45 5.81 17.84
CA PRO A 70 0.37 7.25 17.54
C PRO A 70 0.17 7.55 16.05
N GLU A 71 0.21 6.53 15.19
CA GLU A 71 0.12 6.70 13.74
C GLU A 71 -1.34 6.66 13.25
N VAL A 72 -1.59 7.24 12.08
CA VAL A 72 -2.94 7.29 11.47
C VAL A 72 -3.39 5.92 10.91
N THR A 73 -2.48 4.95 10.89
CA THR A 73 -2.72 3.61 10.34
C THR A 73 -3.49 2.71 11.32
N ASN A 74 -4.09 1.62 10.81
CA ASN A 74 -4.80 0.66 11.65
C ASN A 74 -3.83 -0.10 12.57
N PRO A 75 -3.88 0.14 13.91
CA PRO A 75 -2.92 -0.42 14.85
C PRO A 75 -2.97 -1.95 14.91
N GLU A 76 -4.14 -2.56 14.96
CA GLU A 76 -4.28 -4.02 15.05
C GLU A 76 -3.61 -4.71 13.86
N LYS A 77 -3.83 -4.17 12.65
CA LYS A 77 -3.23 -4.75 11.45
C LYS A 77 -1.71 -4.69 11.52
N PHE A 78 -1.13 -3.52 11.81
CA PHE A 78 0.33 -3.34 11.79
C PHE A 78 1.03 -4.08 12.94
N VAL A 79 0.50 -3.96 14.16
CA VAL A 79 1.10 -4.64 15.32
C VAL A 79 1.09 -6.15 15.16
N TYR A 80 -0.03 -6.74 14.77
CA TYR A 80 -0.10 -8.20 14.62
C TYR A 80 0.59 -8.73 13.36
N GLU A 81 0.78 -7.90 12.35
CA GLU A 81 1.61 -8.24 11.19
C GLU A 81 3.08 -8.32 11.59
N ASP A 82 3.62 -7.30 12.27
CA ASP A 82 5.01 -7.27 12.73
C ASP A 82 5.29 -8.35 13.78
N VAL A 83 4.35 -8.62 14.70
CA VAL A 83 4.44 -9.76 15.65
C VAL A 83 4.54 -11.09 14.90
N ALA A 84 3.75 -11.28 13.86
CA ALA A 84 3.75 -12.53 13.08
C ALA A 84 5.05 -12.71 12.27
N ILE A 85 5.60 -11.63 11.71
CA ILE A 85 6.87 -11.63 10.98
C ILE A 85 8.03 -11.87 11.95
N ALA A 86 8.04 -11.19 13.10
CA ALA A 86 9.06 -11.42 14.14
C ALA A 86 9.04 -12.87 14.63
N THR A 87 7.85 -13.42 14.89
CA THR A 87 7.69 -14.84 15.27
C THR A 87 8.35 -15.76 14.26
N TYR A 88 8.10 -15.54 12.98
CA TYR A 88 8.66 -16.32 11.91
C TYR A 88 10.20 -16.25 11.88
N LEU A 89 10.77 -15.05 11.96
CA LEU A 89 12.21 -14.83 11.94
C LEU A 89 12.92 -15.44 13.16
N LEU A 90 12.33 -15.29 14.34
CA LEU A 90 12.90 -15.84 15.58
C LEU A 90 13.04 -17.37 15.54
N ILE A 91 12.02 -18.06 15.01
CA ILE A 91 12.05 -19.52 14.85
C ILE A 91 13.04 -19.93 13.77
N LEU A 92 13.02 -19.24 12.62
CA LEU A 92 13.96 -19.49 11.53
C LEU A 92 15.42 -19.38 12.02
N TRP A 93 15.71 -18.37 12.82
CA TRP A 93 17.04 -18.12 13.40
C TRP A 93 17.38 -19.11 14.52
N GLU A 94 16.40 -19.51 15.34
CA GLU A 94 16.61 -20.56 16.35
C GLU A 94 16.97 -21.89 15.68
N ASP A 95 16.21 -22.30 14.67
CA ASP A 95 16.46 -23.54 13.92
C ASP A 95 17.82 -23.48 13.18
N GLU A 96 18.22 -22.30 12.69
CA GLU A 96 19.54 -22.09 12.10
C GLU A 96 20.65 -22.24 13.14
N ARG A 97 20.52 -21.65 14.34
CA ARG A 97 21.50 -21.82 15.44
C ARG A 97 21.61 -23.27 15.83
N ALA A 98 20.48 -23.95 16.04
CA ALA A 98 20.46 -25.36 16.40
C ALA A 98 21.16 -26.25 15.36
N LYS A 99 20.91 -25.98 14.07
CA LYS A 99 21.52 -26.72 12.97
C LYS A 99 23.04 -26.52 12.86
N ASN A 100 23.51 -25.28 13.09
CA ASN A 100 24.91 -24.90 12.89
C ASN A 100 25.74 -24.91 14.20
N GLY A 101 25.13 -25.25 15.35
CA GLY A 101 25.81 -25.24 16.65
C GLY A 101 26.22 -23.83 17.11
N LEU A 102 25.47 -22.78 16.71
CA LEU A 102 25.77 -21.40 17.07
C LEU A 102 25.13 -21.04 18.40
N THR A 103 25.88 -20.34 19.26
CA THR A 103 25.43 -19.85 20.57
C THR A 103 24.88 -18.43 20.50
N ASP A 104 25.48 -17.60 19.67
CA ASP A 104 25.18 -16.19 19.56
C ASP A 104 23.93 -15.95 18.73
N LYS A 105 23.13 -14.98 19.17
CA LYS A 105 21.93 -14.54 18.41
C LYS A 105 22.33 -13.76 17.18
N GLN A 106 21.70 -14.05 16.07
CA GLN A 106 21.96 -13.39 14.80
C GLN A 106 21.74 -11.88 14.89
N SER A 107 22.67 -11.15 14.30
CA SER A 107 22.54 -9.72 14.07
C SER A 107 21.70 -9.41 12.82
N PHE A 108 21.00 -8.24 12.81
CA PHE A 108 20.18 -7.88 11.66
C PHE A 108 20.13 -6.39 11.38
N ILE A 109 19.80 -6.03 10.14
CA ILE A 109 19.39 -4.69 9.73
C ILE A 109 18.09 -4.77 8.94
N ASP A 110 17.08 -3.97 9.35
CA ASP A 110 15.82 -3.81 8.61
C ASP A 110 15.89 -2.56 7.73
N LEU A 111 15.93 -2.78 6.41
CA LEU A 111 16.06 -1.75 5.37
C LEU A 111 14.69 -1.29 4.91
N GLY A 112 14.32 -0.05 5.25
CA GLY A 112 12.97 0.47 5.08
C GLY A 112 12.06 0.04 6.23
N CYS A 113 12.54 0.14 7.47
CA CYS A 113 11.90 -0.39 8.68
C CYS A 113 10.55 0.27 9.05
N GLY A 114 10.14 1.33 8.38
CA GLY A 114 8.83 1.96 8.53
C GLY A 114 8.54 2.40 9.97
N ASN A 115 7.57 1.74 10.62
CA ASN A 115 7.21 2.04 12.01
C ASN A 115 8.26 1.59 13.03
N GLY A 116 9.23 0.74 12.65
CA GLY A 116 10.29 0.24 13.51
C GLY A 116 9.87 -0.82 14.54
N LEU A 117 8.61 -1.26 14.53
CA LEU A 117 8.10 -2.22 15.51
C LEU A 117 8.73 -3.60 15.36
N LEU A 118 8.98 -4.05 14.11
CA LEU A 118 9.69 -5.29 13.86
C LEU A 118 11.08 -5.27 14.51
N VAL A 119 11.82 -4.16 14.34
CA VAL A 119 13.14 -3.96 14.98
C VAL A 119 13.01 -3.99 16.50
N HIS A 120 12.02 -3.27 17.05
CA HIS A 120 11.77 -3.24 18.49
C HIS A 120 11.48 -4.64 19.07
N ILE A 121 10.67 -5.45 18.39
CA ILE A 121 10.40 -6.82 18.84
C ILE A 121 11.68 -7.65 18.82
N LEU A 122 12.40 -7.68 17.69
CA LEU A 122 13.58 -8.52 17.53
C LEU A 122 14.70 -8.14 18.51
N THR A 123 14.92 -6.84 18.77
CA THR A 123 15.91 -6.39 19.76
C THR A 123 15.50 -6.74 21.20
N ASN A 124 14.21 -6.62 21.56
CA ASN A 124 13.70 -7.03 22.86
C ASN A 124 13.76 -8.56 23.07
N GLU A 125 13.73 -9.34 22.00
CA GLU A 125 13.98 -10.78 22.03
C GLU A 125 15.49 -11.11 22.02
N GLY A 126 16.34 -10.09 22.13
CA GLY A 126 17.80 -10.18 22.34
C GLY A 126 18.63 -10.34 21.09
N HIS A 127 18.10 -10.10 19.89
CA HIS A 127 18.86 -10.08 18.65
C HIS A 127 19.47 -8.68 18.44
N PRO A 128 20.81 -8.55 18.30
CA PRO A 128 21.40 -7.25 18.05
C PRO A 128 21.06 -6.76 16.64
N GLY A 129 20.56 -5.52 16.55
CA GLY A 129 20.20 -5.00 15.23
C GLY A 129 19.73 -3.57 15.23
N LYS A 130 19.48 -3.05 14.03
CA LYS A 130 18.94 -1.70 13.82
C LYS A 130 17.99 -1.66 12.64
N GLY A 131 17.16 -0.60 12.61
CA GLY A 131 16.30 -0.28 11.47
C GLY A 131 16.71 1.03 10.84
N ILE A 132 16.63 1.12 9.51
CA ILE A 132 16.91 2.33 8.74
C ILE A 132 15.68 2.65 7.88
N ASP A 133 15.17 3.88 7.98
CA ASP A 133 14.11 4.39 7.09
C ASP A 133 14.39 5.84 6.72
N VAL A 134 13.94 6.25 5.54
CA VAL A 134 14.09 7.63 5.06
C VAL A 134 13.34 8.64 5.92
N ARG A 135 12.41 8.19 6.76
CA ARG A 135 11.54 9.05 7.59
C ARG A 135 11.34 8.46 8.97
N LYS A 136 11.65 9.25 9.99
CA LYS A 136 11.26 8.97 11.36
C LYS A 136 9.73 8.92 11.50
N ARG A 137 9.21 7.95 12.27
CA ARG A 137 7.79 7.85 12.63
C ARG A 137 7.60 8.30 14.08
N LYS A 138 6.38 8.72 14.41
CA LYS A 138 6.04 9.17 15.78
C LYS A 138 6.25 8.07 16.82
N ILE A 139 5.95 6.83 16.44
CA ILE A 139 6.10 5.67 17.33
C ILE A 139 7.56 5.41 17.73
N TRP A 140 8.55 5.85 16.95
CA TRP A 140 9.97 5.66 17.28
C TRP A 140 10.36 6.28 18.63
N ASP A 141 9.75 7.41 18.97
CA ASP A 141 9.99 8.11 20.24
C ASP A 141 9.44 7.35 21.46
N MET A 142 8.62 6.32 21.23
CA MET A 142 8.04 5.48 22.28
C MET A 142 8.89 4.23 22.56
N PHE A 143 9.81 3.89 21.67
CA PHE A 143 10.70 2.74 21.85
C PHE A 143 11.89 3.14 22.73
N GLY A 144 12.28 2.24 23.64
CA GLY A 144 13.41 2.47 24.55
C GLY A 144 14.76 2.50 23.82
N ALA A 145 15.80 2.88 24.55
CA ALA A 145 17.17 3.04 24.04
C ALA A 145 17.78 1.75 23.42
N GLN A 146 17.19 0.59 23.68
CA GLN A 146 17.62 -0.68 23.08
C GLN A 146 17.18 -0.83 21.61
N THR A 147 16.23 -0.03 21.14
CA THR A 147 15.72 -0.08 19.77
C THR A 147 16.43 0.98 18.93
N HIS A 148 17.41 0.56 18.16
CA HIS A 148 18.19 1.46 17.32
C HIS A 148 17.50 1.69 15.99
N LEU A 149 16.99 2.92 15.77
CA LEU A 149 16.32 3.35 14.55
C LEU A 149 17.01 4.60 13.99
N GLU A 150 17.37 4.54 12.72
CA GLU A 150 18.14 5.57 12.03
C GLU A 150 17.30 6.21 10.91
N GLU A 151 17.18 7.54 10.93
CA GLU A 151 16.56 8.28 9.83
C GLU A 151 17.60 8.59 8.76
N CYS A 152 17.66 7.71 7.73
CA CYS A 152 18.61 7.84 6.64
C CYS A 152 18.00 7.36 5.31
N ALA A 153 18.32 8.06 4.23
CA ALA A 153 17.97 7.62 2.87
C ALA A 153 18.99 6.59 2.39
N ILE A 154 18.53 5.37 2.17
CA ILE A 154 19.38 4.27 1.68
C ILE A 154 19.51 4.40 0.16
N THR A 155 20.74 4.50 -0.32
CA THR A 155 21.10 4.41 -1.74
C THR A 155 22.01 3.22 -1.93
N PRO A 156 21.71 2.25 -2.81
CA PRO A 156 22.58 1.13 -3.08
C PRO A 156 23.98 1.61 -3.52
N SER A 157 24.96 1.48 -2.64
CA SER A 157 26.35 1.93 -2.80
C SER A 157 27.26 1.17 -1.83
N ASP A 158 28.57 1.35 -1.96
CA ASP A 158 29.52 0.74 -1.02
C ASP A 158 29.41 1.30 0.41
N ASP A 159 28.84 2.51 0.58
CA ASP A 159 28.55 3.12 1.89
C ASP A 159 27.44 2.41 2.66
N PHE A 160 26.59 1.65 1.96
CA PHE A 160 25.49 0.89 2.54
C PHE A 160 25.75 -0.63 2.47
N LEU A 161 27.00 -1.04 2.78
CA LEU A 161 27.36 -2.43 3.01
C LEU A 161 27.49 -2.70 4.52
N PHE A 162 27.13 -3.90 4.92
CA PHE A 162 27.03 -4.30 6.32
C PHE A 162 27.82 -5.61 6.56
N PRO A 163 29.16 -5.59 6.55
CA PRO A 163 29.98 -6.78 6.56
C PRO A 163 29.82 -7.64 7.82
N ASP A 164 29.50 -7.01 8.96
CA ASP A 164 29.38 -7.66 10.26
C ASP A 164 27.97 -8.07 10.63
N VAL A 165 27.06 -8.09 9.67
CA VAL A 165 25.63 -8.37 9.89
C VAL A 165 25.25 -9.71 9.29
N ASP A 166 24.54 -10.52 10.07
CA ASP A 166 24.08 -11.84 9.64
C ASP A 166 22.91 -11.78 8.67
N TRP A 167 21.93 -10.88 8.91
CA TRP A 167 20.68 -10.82 8.16
C TRP A 167 20.30 -9.41 7.73
N LEU A 168 19.99 -9.25 6.45
CA LEU A 168 19.29 -8.07 5.95
C LEU A 168 17.81 -8.39 5.78
N ILE A 169 16.97 -7.54 6.37
CA ILE A 169 15.51 -7.67 6.31
C ILE A 169 14.95 -6.57 5.38
N GLY A 170 13.99 -6.94 4.56
CA GLY A 170 13.21 -6.02 3.75
C GLY A 170 11.73 -6.29 3.92
N ASN A 171 11.18 -5.84 5.04
CA ASN A 171 9.75 -5.95 5.30
C ASN A 171 9.01 -4.79 4.63
N HIS A 172 8.33 -5.05 3.50
CA HIS A 172 7.65 -4.03 2.71
C HIS A 172 8.57 -2.88 2.25
N SER A 173 9.79 -3.19 1.88
CA SER A 173 10.88 -2.26 1.56
C SER A 173 10.76 -1.55 0.21
N ASP A 174 9.63 -1.72 -0.50
CA ASP A 174 9.24 -1.05 -1.75
C ASP A 174 10.36 -1.04 -2.81
N GLU A 175 10.97 0.12 -3.11
CA GLU A 175 12.03 0.30 -4.11
C GLU A 175 13.35 -0.37 -3.74
N LEU A 176 13.59 -0.66 -2.45
CA LEU A 176 14.78 -1.37 -1.99
C LEU A 176 14.68 -2.89 -2.19
N THR A 177 13.47 -3.43 -2.35
CA THR A 177 13.22 -4.88 -2.41
C THR A 177 14.16 -5.63 -3.37
N PRO A 178 14.36 -5.22 -4.65
CA PRO A 178 15.27 -5.92 -5.56
C PRO A 178 16.76 -5.71 -5.21
N TRP A 179 17.09 -4.68 -4.44
CA TRP A 179 18.46 -4.37 -4.03
C TRP A 179 18.91 -5.15 -2.81
N ILE A 180 18.02 -5.61 -1.95
CA ILE A 180 18.38 -6.31 -0.71
C ILE A 180 19.22 -7.58 -0.97
N PRO A 181 18.89 -8.48 -1.91
CA PRO A 181 19.75 -9.59 -2.24
C PRO A 181 21.15 -9.15 -2.73
N VAL A 182 21.22 -8.04 -3.48
CA VAL A 182 22.50 -7.49 -3.99
C VAL A 182 23.35 -6.94 -2.85
N VAL A 183 22.76 -6.13 -1.97
CA VAL A 183 23.44 -5.56 -0.80
C VAL A 183 23.90 -6.68 0.14
N ALA A 184 23.05 -7.68 0.41
CA ALA A 184 23.42 -8.83 1.24
C ALA A 184 24.61 -9.61 0.64
N ALA A 185 24.58 -9.85 -0.67
CA ALA A 185 25.66 -10.55 -1.36
C ALA A 185 26.98 -9.79 -1.30
N ARG A 186 26.96 -8.47 -1.38
CA ARG A 186 28.14 -7.59 -1.35
C ARG A 186 28.62 -7.26 0.05
N SER A 187 27.74 -7.35 1.07
CA SER A 187 28.10 -7.10 2.46
C SER A 187 29.06 -8.16 2.98
N SER A 188 28.71 -9.42 2.90
CA SER A 188 29.62 -10.54 3.22
C SER A 188 29.10 -11.84 2.62
N TYR A 189 30.02 -12.83 2.51
CA TYR A 189 29.65 -14.17 2.06
C TYR A 189 28.67 -14.87 3.01
N SER A 190 28.74 -14.59 4.31
CA SER A 190 27.85 -15.13 5.35
C SER A 190 26.53 -14.37 5.48
N CYS A 191 26.44 -13.16 4.95
CA CYS A 191 25.22 -12.36 5.04
C CYS A 191 24.06 -13.01 4.26
N ARG A 192 22.91 -13.07 4.90
CA ARG A 192 21.66 -13.66 4.40
C ARG A 192 20.63 -12.56 4.25
N TYR A 193 19.49 -12.88 3.60
CA TYR A 193 18.41 -11.91 3.51
C TYR A 193 17.03 -12.55 3.68
N PHE A 194 16.10 -11.73 4.15
CA PHE A 194 14.66 -11.96 4.16
C PHE A 194 13.96 -10.80 3.49
N VAL A 195 13.10 -11.05 2.51
CA VAL A 195 12.26 -10.02 1.89
C VAL A 195 10.80 -10.43 1.84
N LEU A 196 9.91 -9.48 2.15
CA LEU A 196 8.46 -9.61 2.03
C LEU A 196 7.94 -8.60 0.99
N PRO A 197 7.92 -8.95 -0.30
CA PRO A 197 7.59 -8.03 -1.39
C PRO A 197 6.12 -7.62 -1.38
N CYS A 198 5.83 -6.32 -1.36
CA CYS A 198 4.46 -5.80 -1.42
C CYS A 198 4.20 -4.89 -2.61
N CYS A 199 5.16 -4.08 -3.02
CA CYS A 199 5.11 -3.16 -4.13
C CYS A 199 6.05 -3.61 -5.24
N PHE A 200 5.65 -3.36 -6.49
CA PHE A 200 6.35 -3.90 -7.65
C PHE A 200 7.36 -2.88 -8.16
N TYR A 201 8.63 -3.04 -7.76
CA TYR A 201 9.75 -2.23 -8.21
C TYR A 201 10.83 -3.09 -8.87
N ASP A 202 11.39 -2.58 -9.95
CA ASP A 202 12.64 -3.03 -10.54
C ASP A 202 13.79 -2.16 -10.00
N PHE A 203 15.01 -2.42 -10.38
CA PHE A 203 16.19 -1.64 -9.94
C PHE A 203 16.09 -0.13 -10.23
N TYR A 204 15.37 0.28 -11.27
CA TYR A 204 15.33 1.66 -11.77
C TYR A 204 13.93 2.27 -11.83
N GLY A 205 12.93 1.61 -11.30
CA GLY A 205 11.57 2.15 -11.33
C GLY A 205 10.51 1.10 -11.06
N LYS A 206 9.33 1.28 -11.64
CA LYS A 206 8.25 0.31 -11.47
C LYS A 206 8.51 -0.95 -12.30
N TYR A 207 8.31 -2.11 -11.67
CA TYR A 207 8.37 -3.40 -12.35
C TYR A 207 7.23 -3.54 -13.37
N CYS A 208 7.59 -3.81 -14.61
CA CYS A 208 6.67 -4.09 -15.70
C CYS A 208 6.68 -5.60 -15.99
N ARG A 209 5.51 -6.23 -15.91
CA ARG A 209 5.35 -7.66 -16.23
C ARG A 209 5.49 -7.88 -17.73
N LYS A 210 6.39 -8.77 -18.14
CA LYS A 210 6.62 -9.15 -19.55
C LYS A 210 5.65 -10.22 -20.05
N GLU A 211 5.23 -11.16 -19.17
CA GLU A 211 4.36 -12.29 -19.52
C GLU A 211 2.96 -12.15 -18.93
N THR A 212 1.95 -12.59 -19.70
CA THR A 212 0.53 -12.54 -19.28
C THR A 212 0.08 -13.80 -18.54
N LYS A 213 0.83 -14.91 -18.60
CA LYS A 213 0.46 -16.21 -18.01
C LYS A 213 0.33 -16.17 -16.48
N ASN A 214 1.17 -15.42 -15.79
CA ASN A 214 1.18 -15.32 -14.34
C ASN A 214 0.44 -14.06 -13.87
N THR A 215 -0.07 -14.08 -12.62
CA THR A 215 -0.52 -12.83 -11.96
C THR A 215 0.66 -11.87 -11.79
N GLN A 216 0.40 -10.57 -11.72
CA GLN A 216 1.46 -9.56 -11.53
C GLN A 216 2.28 -9.82 -10.25
N TYR A 217 1.64 -10.27 -9.17
CA TYR A 217 2.32 -10.60 -7.92
C TYR A 217 3.24 -11.81 -8.08
N ARG A 218 2.78 -12.91 -8.72
CA ARG A 218 3.61 -14.10 -8.97
C ARG A 218 4.79 -13.78 -9.89
N ALA A 219 4.56 -13.01 -10.95
CA ALA A 219 5.62 -12.58 -11.85
C ALA A 219 6.68 -11.74 -11.12
N TYR A 220 6.25 -10.90 -10.17
CA TYR A 220 7.18 -10.12 -9.34
C TYR A 220 7.98 -10.99 -8.37
N LEU A 221 7.35 -11.95 -7.71
CA LEU A 221 8.06 -12.91 -6.85
C LEU A 221 9.10 -13.70 -7.64
N ASN A 222 8.75 -14.16 -8.84
CA ASN A 222 9.70 -14.85 -9.72
C ASN A 222 10.88 -13.94 -10.09
N PHE A 223 10.64 -12.66 -10.35
CA PHE A 223 11.71 -11.69 -10.60
C PHE A 223 12.63 -11.52 -9.39
N ILE A 224 12.11 -11.37 -8.18
CA ILE A 224 12.97 -11.25 -6.98
C ILE A 224 13.71 -12.56 -6.69
N THR A 225 13.11 -13.72 -6.98
CA THR A 225 13.80 -15.01 -6.92
C THR A 225 14.96 -15.06 -7.92
N GLU A 226 14.75 -14.60 -9.16
CA GLU A 226 15.78 -14.49 -10.20
C GLU A 226 16.94 -13.59 -9.74
N VAL A 227 16.64 -12.41 -9.16
CA VAL A 227 17.64 -11.51 -8.57
C VAL A 227 18.47 -12.23 -7.49
N GLY A 228 17.81 -12.89 -6.55
CA GLY A 228 18.50 -13.63 -5.49
C GLY A 228 19.40 -14.74 -6.04
N THR A 229 18.95 -15.46 -7.06
CA THR A 229 19.72 -16.51 -7.75
C THR A 229 20.92 -15.92 -8.49
N ALA A 230 20.74 -14.79 -9.20
CA ALA A 230 21.85 -14.08 -9.84
C ALA A 230 22.86 -13.53 -8.82
N CYS A 231 22.44 -13.27 -7.59
CA CYS A 231 23.32 -12.93 -6.47
C CYS A 231 24.02 -14.14 -5.85
N GLY A 232 23.77 -15.34 -6.36
CA GLY A 232 24.36 -16.58 -5.89
C GLY A 232 23.74 -17.16 -4.62
N PHE A 233 22.47 -16.81 -4.34
CA PHE A 233 21.72 -17.43 -3.25
C PHE A 233 20.88 -18.62 -3.73
N LYS A 234 20.76 -19.64 -2.87
CA LYS A 234 19.66 -20.59 -2.93
C LYS A 234 18.43 -19.90 -2.33
N VAL A 235 17.50 -19.48 -3.20
CA VAL A 235 16.32 -18.75 -2.76
C VAL A 235 15.22 -19.73 -2.35
N GLU A 236 14.74 -19.59 -1.14
CA GLU A 236 13.59 -20.32 -0.60
C GLU A 236 12.37 -19.42 -0.48
N GLU A 237 11.19 -19.96 -0.76
CA GLU A 237 9.92 -19.25 -0.72
C GLU A 237 9.03 -19.84 0.37
N ASP A 238 8.43 -19.00 1.18
CA ASP A 238 7.42 -19.41 2.15
C ASP A 238 6.22 -18.45 2.19
N CYS A 239 5.12 -18.91 2.75
CA CYS A 239 3.88 -18.14 2.87
C CYS A 239 3.55 -17.88 4.34
N LEU A 240 3.62 -16.62 4.76
CA LEU A 240 3.39 -16.20 6.14
C LEU A 240 1.90 -16.16 6.50
N ARG A 241 1.59 -16.33 7.79
CA ARG A 241 0.25 -16.15 8.36
C ARG A 241 0.07 -14.72 8.89
N ILE A 242 -0.03 -13.76 7.97
CA ILE A 242 -0.18 -12.32 8.27
C ILE A 242 -1.50 -11.78 7.71
N PRO A 243 -2.03 -10.64 8.24
CA PRO A 243 -3.26 -9.99 7.75
C PRO A 243 -3.18 -9.52 6.30
N SER A 244 -1.99 -9.27 5.78
CA SER A 244 -1.76 -8.79 4.42
C SER A 244 -2.02 -9.87 3.37
N THR A 245 -2.56 -9.46 2.22
CA THR A 245 -2.81 -10.36 1.08
C THR A 245 -1.52 -10.75 0.34
N LYS A 246 -0.50 -9.89 0.40
CA LYS A 246 0.84 -10.16 -0.13
C LYS A 246 1.71 -10.67 1.01
N ARG A 247 1.71 -11.98 1.19
CA ARG A 247 2.26 -12.68 2.35
C ARG A 247 3.32 -13.72 2.04
N VAL A 248 3.83 -13.72 0.81
CA VAL A 248 4.91 -14.61 0.39
C VAL A 248 6.24 -13.92 0.64
N CYS A 249 7.10 -14.55 1.45
CA CYS A 249 8.47 -14.10 1.67
C CYS A 249 9.47 -14.93 0.84
N LEU A 250 10.60 -14.32 0.56
CA LEU A 250 11.74 -14.94 -0.10
C LEU A 250 12.97 -14.82 0.80
N ILE A 251 13.69 -15.92 0.95
CA ILE A 251 14.80 -16.07 1.88
C ILE A 251 16.02 -16.57 1.12
N GLY A 252 17.12 -15.85 1.23
CA GLY A 252 18.43 -16.29 0.76
C GLY A 252 19.34 -16.59 1.95
N ASN A 253 19.39 -17.86 2.37
CA ASN A 253 20.14 -18.31 3.54
C ASN A 253 21.42 -19.10 3.23
N GLN A 254 21.61 -19.52 1.98
CA GLN A 254 22.76 -20.31 1.55
C GLN A 254 23.31 -19.78 0.23
N ARG A 255 24.65 -19.85 0.08
CA ARG A 255 25.31 -19.58 -1.20
C ARG A 255 25.37 -20.83 -2.07
N THR A 256 25.29 -20.64 -3.38
CA THR A 256 25.37 -21.70 -4.39
C THR A 256 26.80 -21.88 -4.94
N TYR A 257 27.75 -21.09 -4.46
CA TYR A 257 29.13 -21.05 -4.92
C TYR A 257 30.10 -20.98 -3.73
N PRO A 258 31.37 -21.41 -3.91
CA PRO A 258 32.37 -21.33 -2.86
C PRO A 258 32.96 -19.91 -2.70
N PRO A 259 33.46 -19.54 -1.50
CA PRO A 259 33.92 -18.17 -1.20
C PRO A 259 34.95 -17.59 -2.18
N PHE A 260 35.84 -18.42 -2.71
CA PHE A 260 36.88 -17.97 -3.66
C PHE A 260 36.31 -17.51 -5.01
N SER A 261 35.06 -17.82 -5.34
CA SER A 261 34.40 -17.39 -6.55
C SER A 261 33.68 -16.04 -6.43
N GLU A 262 33.74 -15.36 -5.27
CA GLU A 262 33.00 -14.15 -4.96
C GLU A 262 33.22 -13.03 -5.99
N LYS A 263 34.49 -12.79 -6.37
CA LYS A 263 34.81 -11.75 -7.35
C LYS A 263 34.13 -11.98 -8.69
N LYS A 264 34.16 -13.23 -9.19
CA LYS A 264 33.50 -13.60 -10.45
C LYS A 264 32.00 -13.38 -10.38
N LEU A 265 31.38 -13.80 -9.27
CA LEU A 265 29.94 -13.65 -9.06
C LEU A 265 29.53 -12.18 -8.91
N ASP A 266 30.39 -11.31 -8.34
CA ASP A 266 30.10 -9.87 -8.27
C ASP A 266 30.11 -9.20 -9.66
N ASP A 267 31.02 -9.64 -10.55
CA ASP A 267 31.03 -9.21 -11.94
C ASP A 267 29.73 -9.66 -12.69
N GLU A 268 29.32 -10.91 -12.49
CA GLU A 268 28.08 -11.47 -13.06
C GLU A 268 26.84 -10.73 -12.52
N ARG A 269 26.76 -10.43 -11.22
CA ARG A 269 25.70 -9.58 -10.61
C ARG A 269 25.65 -8.21 -11.26
N SER A 270 26.80 -7.58 -11.41
CA SER A 270 26.90 -6.26 -12.03
C SER A 270 26.42 -6.28 -13.49
N GLN A 271 26.73 -7.35 -14.22
CA GLN A 271 26.28 -7.54 -15.59
C GLN A 271 24.75 -7.78 -15.63
N TYR A 272 24.21 -8.64 -14.78
CA TYR A 272 22.76 -8.88 -14.67
C TYR A 272 21.97 -7.59 -14.43
N ILE A 273 22.44 -6.74 -13.51
CA ILE A 273 21.79 -5.45 -13.22
C ILE A 273 21.85 -4.50 -14.43
N ARG A 274 22.97 -4.47 -15.17
CA ARG A 274 23.12 -3.66 -16.40
C ARG A 274 22.16 -4.10 -17.51
N GLU A 275 22.09 -5.40 -17.77
CA GLU A 275 21.21 -5.98 -18.79
C GLU A 275 19.76 -5.68 -18.50
N ARG A 276 19.38 -5.71 -17.23
CA ARG A 276 18.04 -5.39 -16.77
C ARG A 276 17.66 -3.94 -17.07
N ARG A 277 18.58 -3.00 -16.92
CA ARG A 277 18.39 -1.58 -17.27
C ARG A 277 18.16 -1.37 -18.77
N SER A 278 18.93 -2.03 -19.59
CA SER A 278 18.82 -1.94 -21.05
C SER A 278 17.45 -2.41 -21.54
N CYS A 279 16.91 -3.48 -20.95
CA CYS A 279 15.55 -3.96 -21.24
C CYS A 279 14.45 -2.98 -20.82
N SER A 280 14.63 -2.22 -19.75
CA SER A 280 13.65 -1.22 -19.29
C SER A 280 13.59 -0.01 -20.21
N LEU A 281 14.73 0.47 -20.68
CA LEU A 281 14.82 1.60 -21.61
C LEU A 281 14.24 1.30 -23.00
N SER A 282 14.42 0.08 -23.50
CA SER A 282 13.82 -0.34 -24.79
C SER A 282 12.29 -0.43 -24.74
N THR A 283 11.72 -0.72 -23.58
CA THR A 283 10.26 -0.77 -23.38
C THR A 283 9.64 0.61 -23.30
N GLU A 284 10.35 1.62 -22.75
CA GLU A 284 9.89 3.01 -22.71
C GLU A 284 9.92 3.66 -24.10
N ASN A 285 10.96 3.39 -24.92
CA ASN A 285 11.06 3.89 -26.29
C ASN A 285 9.97 3.32 -27.22
N ASN A 286 9.57 2.07 -27.05
CA ASN A 286 8.48 1.49 -27.83
C ASN A 286 7.10 2.04 -27.45
N ASN A 287 6.91 2.50 -26.21
CA ASN A 287 5.67 3.19 -25.80
C ASN A 287 5.62 4.65 -26.21
N LEU A 288 6.77 5.30 -26.44
CA LEU A 288 6.86 6.68 -26.96
C LEU A 288 6.66 6.73 -28.47
N SER A 289 7.11 5.73 -29.23
CA SER A 289 6.92 5.68 -30.67
C SER A 289 5.47 5.45 -31.11
N ALA A 290 4.66 4.81 -30.28
CA ALA A 290 3.21 4.64 -30.52
C ALA A 290 2.40 5.92 -30.24
N SER A 291 2.95 6.91 -29.51
CA SER A 291 2.29 8.18 -29.17
C SER A 291 2.80 9.38 -29.98
N ALA A 292 3.87 9.23 -30.76
CA ALA A 292 4.59 10.33 -31.39
C ALA A 292 4.16 10.64 -32.84
N SER A 293 3.12 9.97 -33.37
CA SER A 293 2.65 10.24 -34.75
C SER A 293 1.66 11.40 -34.90
N LEU A 294 1.40 12.19 -33.86
CA LEU A 294 0.38 13.25 -33.88
C LEU A 294 0.85 14.66 -33.48
N PHE A 295 2.12 14.89 -33.12
CA PHE A 295 2.61 16.26 -32.86
C PHE A 295 4.06 16.45 -33.24
N ALA A 296 4.31 16.59 -34.53
CA ALA A 296 5.53 17.17 -35.06
C ALA A 296 5.20 18.51 -35.74
N HIS A 297 5.23 19.60 -34.98
CA HIS A 297 5.56 20.93 -35.46
C HIS A 297 5.88 21.88 -34.29
N ASN A 298 7.03 22.56 -34.47
CA ASN A 298 7.51 23.72 -33.70
C ASN A 298 8.19 23.48 -32.36
N LEU A 299 9.51 23.52 -32.34
CA LEU A 299 10.29 24.63 -31.76
C LEU A 299 11.80 24.31 -31.85
N THR A 300 12.42 25.03 -32.75
CA THR A 300 13.87 25.29 -32.82
C THR A 300 14.24 26.41 -31.85
N HIS A 301 15.48 26.37 -31.41
CA HIS A 301 16.29 27.40 -30.72
C HIS A 301 16.37 27.33 -29.17
N CYS A 302 17.54 27.01 -28.69
CA CYS A 302 18.54 27.86 -28.04
C CYS A 302 19.67 27.00 -27.44
N SER A 303 20.80 27.03 -28.00
CA SER A 303 22.14 27.55 -27.71
C SER A 303 22.86 26.99 -26.48
N THR A 304 23.92 26.32 -26.80
CA THR A 304 25.28 26.16 -26.22
C THR A 304 25.67 27.10 -25.08
N VAL A 305 26.22 26.54 -24.00
CA VAL A 305 27.25 27.17 -23.16
C VAL A 305 28.35 26.15 -22.84
N GLU A 306 29.57 26.61 -22.98
CA GLU A 306 30.82 25.91 -23.03
C GLU A 306 31.39 25.46 -21.67
N ARG A 307 32.30 24.52 -21.81
CA ARG A 307 33.24 23.96 -20.83
C ARG A 307 34.06 24.99 -20.05
N SER A 308 34.39 24.63 -18.81
CA SER A 308 35.78 24.84 -18.34
C SER A 308 36.25 23.61 -17.53
N MET A 309 37.42 23.13 -17.92
CA MET A 309 38.16 22.03 -17.31
C MET A 309 38.87 22.52 -16.04
N THR A 310 38.83 21.71 -14.97
CA THR A 310 39.93 21.58 -14.03
C THR A 310 40.16 20.11 -13.72
N GLN A 311 41.37 19.63 -13.99
CA GLN A 311 41.86 18.28 -13.72
C GLN A 311 42.13 18.13 -12.21
N GLY A 312 41.76 16.96 -11.64
CA GLY A 312 42.17 16.50 -10.33
C GLY A 312 41.84 15.01 -10.17
N SER A 313 42.86 14.23 -9.84
CA SER A 313 43.06 12.78 -9.84
C SER A 313 42.14 11.93 -8.96
N SER A 314 40.83 12.08 -9.05
CA SER A 314 39.82 11.21 -8.40
C SER A 314 38.97 10.40 -9.42
N ALA A 315 39.25 10.52 -10.71
CA ALA A 315 38.36 10.03 -11.78
C ALA A 315 38.37 8.49 -11.98
N GLU A 316 39.39 7.77 -11.52
CA GLU A 316 39.45 6.32 -11.75
C GLU A 316 38.65 5.51 -10.71
N VAL A 317 38.61 5.94 -9.45
CA VAL A 317 37.90 5.24 -8.37
C VAL A 317 36.38 5.44 -8.57
N ASP A 318 35.96 6.67 -8.94
CA ASP A 318 34.54 6.96 -9.23
C ASP A 318 34.03 6.22 -10.47
N SER A 319 34.88 5.92 -11.44
CA SER A 319 34.48 5.20 -12.66
C SER A 319 34.24 3.70 -12.43
N VAL A 320 34.94 3.07 -11.47
CA VAL A 320 34.79 1.65 -11.11
C VAL A 320 33.57 1.46 -10.22
N ALA A 321 33.36 2.33 -9.21
CA ALA A 321 32.19 2.32 -8.37
C ALA A 321 30.90 2.59 -9.17
N ALA A 322 30.92 3.53 -10.13
CA ALA A 322 29.82 3.80 -11.03
C ALA A 322 29.47 2.60 -11.93
N LYS A 323 30.42 1.74 -12.28
CA LYS A 323 30.19 0.50 -13.03
C LYS A 323 29.58 -0.62 -12.17
N LYS A 324 29.88 -0.65 -10.87
CA LYS A 324 29.42 -1.68 -9.93
C LYS A 324 27.97 -1.47 -9.51
N TRP A 325 27.57 -0.27 -9.12
CA TRP A 325 26.25 0.05 -8.57
C TRP A 325 25.27 0.66 -9.56
N LEU A 326 25.74 1.19 -10.66
CA LEU A 326 24.96 1.91 -11.69
C LEU A 326 24.17 3.12 -11.16
N ALA A 327 24.52 4.30 -11.64
CA ALA A 327 23.77 5.53 -11.35
C ALA A 327 22.32 5.45 -11.78
N GLY A 328 21.40 6.00 -10.98
CA GLY A 328 19.98 6.13 -11.32
C GLY A 328 18.97 5.60 -10.33
N PHE A 329 19.42 5.00 -9.23
CA PHE A 329 18.50 4.71 -8.12
C PHE A 329 17.97 6.02 -7.53
N GLN A 330 16.66 6.12 -7.36
CA GLN A 330 16.04 7.26 -6.71
C GLN A 330 15.38 6.80 -5.41
N PRO A 331 15.94 7.17 -4.25
CA PRO A 331 15.32 6.89 -2.97
C PRO A 331 13.97 7.62 -2.88
N ARG A 332 13.09 7.11 -2.05
CA ARG A 332 11.81 7.74 -1.77
C ARG A 332 12.01 9.14 -1.19
N GLU A 333 11.20 10.11 -1.64
CA GLU A 333 11.23 11.47 -1.09
C GLU A 333 10.96 11.47 0.43
N LYS A 334 11.76 12.24 1.19
CA LYS A 334 11.61 12.40 2.65
C LYS A 334 10.23 12.94 3.03
N VAL A 335 9.70 13.85 2.23
CA VAL A 335 8.39 14.47 2.45
C VAL A 335 7.33 13.73 1.65
N GLN A 336 6.47 13.00 2.34
CA GLN A 336 5.27 12.46 1.70
C GLN A 336 4.25 13.59 1.54
N LYS A 337 4.03 14.06 0.32
CA LYS A 337 2.86 14.90 0.02
C LYS A 337 1.62 14.10 0.39
N LEU A 338 0.95 14.51 1.46
CA LEU A 338 -0.32 13.92 1.87
C LEU A 338 -1.31 14.09 0.72
N ARG A 339 -1.70 12.98 0.10
CA ARG A 339 -2.75 12.97 -0.91
C ARG A 339 -4.08 13.13 -0.20
N ASN A 340 -4.54 14.36 -0.12
CA ASN A 340 -5.79 14.69 0.55
C ASN A 340 -6.68 15.48 -0.41
N CYS A 341 -7.94 15.08 -0.53
CA CYS A 341 -8.91 15.81 -1.34
C CYS A 341 -9.15 17.24 -0.81
N ALA A 342 -8.87 17.52 0.46
CA ALA A 342 -8.98 18.87 1.03
C ALA A 342 -7.91 19.86 0.51
N THR A 343 -6.82 19.36 -0.09
CA THR A 343 -5.76 20.18 -0.69
C THR A 343 -6.00 20.50 -2.16
N LEU A 344 -7.02 19.87 -2.76
CA LEU A 344 -7.44 20.17 -4.12
C LEU A 344 -8.12 21.53 -4.17
N ASP A 345 -7.88 22.24 -5.27
CA ASP A 345 -8.59 23.46 -5.60
C ASP A 345 -10.12 23.19 -5.64
N ARG A 346 -10.89 24.07 -4.99
CA ARG A 346 -12.35 23.93 -4.90
C ARG A 346 -13.01 24.01 -6.27
N ASP A 347 -12.62 24.95 -7.09
CA ASP A 347 -13.22 25.13 -8.43
C ASP A 347 -12.99 23.87 -9.29
N PHE A 348 -11.81 23.26 -9.16
CA PHE A 348 -11.52 22.00 -9.84
C PHE A 348 -12.36 20.84 -9.30
N THR A 349 -12.51 20.72 -7.98
CA THR A 349 -13.29 19.63 -7.38
C THR A 349 -14.78 19.80 -7.68
N ASP A 350 -15.30 21.02 -7.58
CA ASP A 350 -16.70 21.34 -7.86
C ASP A 350 -17.03 21.12 -9.34
N HIS A 351 -16.12 21.46 -10.24
CA HIS A 351 -16.24 21.16 -11.66
C HIS A 351 -16.37 19.65 -11.92
N VAL A 352 -15.49 18.83 -11.34
CA VAL A 352 -15.52 17.36 -11.49
C VAL A 352 -16.82 16.79 -10.90
N VAL A 353 -17.20 17.22 -9.70
CA VAL A 353 -18.43 16.78 -9.02
C VAL A 353 -19.66 17.12 -9.86
N LEU A 354 -19.72 18.33 -10.40
CA LEU A 354 -20.83 18.79 -11.23
C LEU A 354 -20.91 18.02 -12.57
N GLN A 355 -19.78 17.73 -13.22
CA GLN A 355 -19.76 16.91 -14.43
C GLN A 355 -20.34 15.51 -14.19
N VAL A 356 -19.90 14.85 -13.11
CA VAL A 356 -20.37 13.51 -12.74
C VAL A 356 -21.87 13.53 -12.41
N ALA A 357 -22.31 14.51 -11.62
CA ALA A 357 -23.72 14.63 -11.25
C ALA A 357 -24.62 14.89 -12.47
N LYS A 358 -24.22 15.79 -13.37
CA LYS A 358 -24.96 16.04 -14.63
C LYS A 358 -25.07 14.79 -15.50
N ALA A 359 -24.00 13.98 -15.58
CA ALA A 359 -24.06 12.73 -16.34
C ALA A 359 -25.02 11.71 -15.72
N LEU A 360 -25.05 11.59 -14.38
CA LEU A 360 -25.98 10.70 -13.68
C LEU A 360 -27.45 11.15 -13.82
N LEU A 361 -27.71 12.46 -13.77
CA LEU A 361 -29.07 13.03 -13.90
C LEU A 361 -29.65 12.84 -15.30
N LYS A 362 -28.82 12.89 -16.35
CA LYS A 362 -29.26 12.67 -17.74
C LYS A 362 -29.81 11.27 -17.99
N ILE A 363 -29.28 10.25 -17.34
CA ILE A 363 -29.67 8.84 -17.56
C ILE A 363 -31.15 8.59 -17.28
N ASN A 364 -31.76 9.31 -16.34
CA ASN A 364 -33.17 9.14 -16.00
C ASN A 364 -34.12 9.98 -16.91
N GLN A 365 -33.61 11.05 -17.53
CA GLN A 365 -34.43 11.87 -18.44
C GLN A 365 -34.77 11.14 -19.74
N ASP A 366 -33.89 10.24 -20.19
CA ASP A 366 -34.10 9.45 -21.40
C ASP A 366 -35.06 8.27 -21.18
N SER A 367 -35.26 7.83 -19.93
CA SER A 367 -36.17 6.74 -19.57
C SER A 367 -37.63 7.20 -19.38
N CYS A 368 -37.83 8.48 -19.07
CA CYS A 368 -39.19 9.03 -18.78
C CYS A 368 -39.93 9.56 -20.00
N LYS A 369 -39.37 9.47 -21.21
CA LYS A 369 -40.01 9.94 -22.43
C LYS A 369 -41.10 9.00 -22.99
N ASN A 370 -41.30 7.83 -22.38
CA ASN A 370 -42.21 6.80 -22.92
C ASN A 370 -43.45 6.48 -22.08
N ASP A 371 -43.71 7.13 -20.93
CA ASP A 371 -44.92 6.85 -20.16
C ASP A 371 -45.59 8.13 -19.63
N ASN A 372 -46.80 8.37 -20.09
CA ASN A 372 -47.91 9.17 -19.63
C ASN A 372 -47.71 10.30 -18.61
N GLU A 373 -48.19 11.48 -19.02
CA GLU A 373 -48.53 12.67 -18.24
C GLU A 373 -49.34 12.32 -16.98
N ASP A 374 -48.69 12.15 -15.83
CA ASP A 374 -49.22 12.42 -14.48
C ASP A 374 -48.18 12.00 -13.42
N SER A 375 -47.17 12.83 -13.19
CA SER A 375 -46.31 12.69 -12.03
C SER A 375 -45.79 14.02 -11.53
N THR A 376 -46.65 14.75 -10.85
CA THR A 376 -46.26 15.86 -9.98
C THR A 376 -45.49 15.32 -8.79
N GLY A 377 -44.19 15.65 -8.71
CA GLY A 377 -43.43 15.62 -7.45
C GLY A 377 -42.33 14.59 -7.22
N TYR A 378 -41.85 13.90 -8.25
CA TYR A 378 -40.69 12.99 -8.03
C TYR A 378 -39.36 13.71 -8.22
N TRP A 379 -38.60 13.79 -7.13
CA TRP A 379 -37.23 14.27 -7.17
C TRP A 379 -36.34 13.36 -8.03
N ASN A 380 -35.59 13.91 -8.99
CA ASN A 380 -34.81 13.16 -9.96
C ASN A 380 -33.55 12.53 -9.26
N LYS A 381 -33.57 11.23 -9.01
CA LYS A 381 -32.47 10.48 -8.42
C LYS A 381 -31.29 10.27 -9.38
N GLY A 382 -31.44 10.57 -10.64
CA GLY A 382 -30.51 10.17 -11.68
C GLY A 382 -30.42 8.65 -11.86
N GLY A 383 -29.54 8.22 -12.74
CA GLY A 383 -29.17 6.81 -12.93
C GLY A 383 -27.90 6.40 -12.19
N SER A 384 -27.39 5.23 -12.56
CA SER A 384 -26.13 4.68 -12.03
C SER A 384 -25.12 4.46 -13.16
N LEU A 385 -23.87 4.80 -12.94
CA LEU A 385 -22.76 4.59 -13.88
C LEU A 385 -21.61 3.78 -13.26
N PRO A 386 -21.03 2.83 -14.02
CA PRO A 386 -19.78 2.21 -13.63
C PRO A 386 -18.66 3.25 -13.46
N LEU A 387 -17.81 3.09 -12.45
CA LEU A 387 -16.64 3.96 -12.25
C LEU A 387 -15.76 4.10 -13.50
N LYS A 388 -15.72 3.08 -14.36
CA LYS A 388 -15.00 3.10 -15.63
C LYS A 388 -15.60 4.15 -16.56
N ASN A 389 -16.92 4.15 -16.73
CA ASN A 389 -17.61 5.11 -17.60
C ASN A 389 -17.48 6.54 -17.08
N VAL A 390 -17.50 6.73 -15.75
CA VAL A 390 -17.23 8.04 -15.13
C VAL A 390 -15.80 8.48 -15.40
N ALA A 391 -14.82 7.55 -15.38
CA ALA A 391 -13.44 7.85 -15.70
C ALA A 391 -13.26 8.25 -17.17
N ASP A 392 -13.92 7.54 -18.09
CA ASP A 392 -13.90 7.85 -19.53
C ASP A 392 -14.50 9.23 -19.81
N LEU A 393 -15.58 9.61 -19.09
CA LEU A 393 -16.20 10.93 -19.18
C LEU A 393 -15.27 12.09 -18.78
N LEU A 394 -14.45 11.90 -17.74
CA LEU A 394 -13.60 12.96 -17.18
C LEU A 394 -12.28 13.16 -17.95
N GLY A 395 -11.85 12.16 -18.71
CA GLY A 395 -10.62 12.20 -19.47
C GLY A 395 -9.33 12.04 -18.66
N SER A 396 -8.24 11.76 -19.39
CA SER A 396 -6.97 11.34 -18.78
C SER A 396 -6.27 12.40 -17.94
N SER A 397 -6.41 13.70 -18.29
CA SER A 397 -5.75 14.81 -17.59
C SER A 397 -6.31 14.99 -16.17
N ILE A 398 -7.64 15.00 -16.05
CA ILE A 398 -8.33 15.10 -14.75
C ILE A 398 -8.00 13.89 -13.88
N LEU A 399 -8.03 12.68 -14.46
CA LEU A 399 -7.72 11.46 -13.73
C LEU A 399 -6.26 11.41 -13.24
N LYS A 400 -5.30 11.89 -14.04
CA LYS A 400 -3.89 12.00 -13.62
C LYS A 400 -3.74 12.97 -12.46
N ARG A 401 -4.40 14.14 -12.51
CA ARG A 401 -4.38 15.13 -11.42
C ARG A 401 -5.01 14.56 -10.15
N LEU A 402 -6.19 13.95 -10.22
CA LEU A 402 -6.85 13.29 -9.09
C LEU A 402 -5.98 12.18 -8.48
N LYS A 403 -5.33 11.36 -9.29
CA LYS A 403 -4.43 10.30 -8.81
C LYS A 403 -3.21 10.86 -8.08
N LYS A 404 -2.65 11.95 -8.57
CA LYS A 404 -1.46 12.61 -8.00
C LYS A 404 -1.79 13.30 -6.66
N GLU A 405 -2.91 14.03 -6.59
CA GLU A 405 -3.20 14.95 -5.51
C GLU A 405 -4.11 14.38 -4.42
N CYS A 406 -5.10 13.54 -4.76
CA CYS A 406 -6.06 13.00 -3.78
C CYS A 406 -6.17 11.47 -3.73
N GLY A 407 -5.38 10.74 -4.52
CA GLY A 407 -5.44 9.26 -4.56
C GLY A 407 -6.41 8.68 -5.57
N GLY A 408 -7.11 9.51 -6.35
CA GLY A 408 -7.90 9.12 -7.51
C GLY A 408 -9.41 9.39 -7.42
N LEU A 409 -10.10 9.15 -8.54
CA LEU A 409 -11.52 9.43 -8.72
C LEU A 409 -12.41 8.80 -7.62
N LYS A 410 -12.21 7.52 -7.32
CA LYS A 410 -13.01 6.82 -6.29
C LYS A 410 -12.87 7.47 -4.92
N THR A 411 -11.69 7.99 -4.59
CA THR A 411 -11.43 8.69 -3.33
C THR A 411 -12.18 10.02 -3.31
N LEU A 412 -12.12 10.79 -4.39
CA LEU A 412 -12.87 12.04 -4.52
C LEU A 412 -14.38 11.82 -4.33
N LEU A 413 -14.98 10.89 -5.08
CA LEU A 413 -16.40 10.62 -5.01
C LEU A 413 -16.87 10.15 -3.63
N ARG A 414 -16.03 9.37 -2.92
CA ARG A 414 -16.31 8.96 -1.53
C ARG A 414 -16.20 10.10 -0.53
N ASN A 415 -15.32 11.07 -0.76
CA ASN A 415 -15.23 12.26 0.08
C ASN A 415 -16.43 13.21 -0.14
N TYR A 416 -17.04 13.17 -1.31
CA TYR A 416 -18.31 13.85 -1.60
C TYR A 416 -19.52 12.94 -1.28
N CYS A 417 -19.46 12.27 -0.13
CA CYS A 417 -20.50 11.34 0.32
C CYS A 417 -21.86 11.98 0.55
N GLN A 418 -21.93 13.31 0.66
CA GLN A 418 -23.17 14.08 0.69
C GLN A 418 -23.87 14.12 -0.68
N VAL A 419 -23.13 13.93 -1.79
CA VAL A 419 -23.65 14.00 -3.16
C VAL A 419 -23.75 12.60 -3.78
N PHE A 420 -22.73 11.77 -3.59
CA PHE A 420 -22.62 10.46 -4.24
C PHE A 420 -22.65 9.30 -3.27
N GLU A 421 -23.12 8.19 -3.77
CA GLU A 421 -22.93 6.87 -3.19
C GLU A 421 -22.19 5.98 -4.18
N VAL A 422 -21.12 5.30 -3.69
CA VAL A 422 -20.30 4.40 -4.51
C VAL A 422 -20.39 2.99 -3.96
N VAL A 423 -21.22 2.16 -4.60
CA VAL A 423 -21.51 0.77 -4.19
C VAL A 423 -21.10 -0.19 -5.29
N ARG A 424 -20.30 -1.21 -4.95
CA ARG A 424 -19.86 -2.28 -5.89
C ARG A 424 -19.29 -1.78 -7.23
N GLY A 425 -18.63 -0.61 -7.21
CA GLY A 425 -18.04 -0.02 -8.43
C GLY A 425 -19.00 0.80 -9.28
N GLN A 426 -20.25 0.96 -8.84
CA GLN A 426 -21.25 1.84 -9.42
C GLN A 426 -21.29 3.17 -8.65
N VAL A 427 -21.48 4.26 -9.37
CA VAL A 427 -21.66 5.61 -8.84
C VAL A 427 -23.11 6.04 -9.09
N GLN A 428 -23.75 6.53 -8.07
CA GLN A 428 -25.11 7.08 -8.13
C GLN A 428 -25.25 8.32 -7.26
N ILE A 429 -26.24 9.14 -7.51
CA ILE A 429 -26.59 10.27 -6.64
C ILE A 429 -27.18 9.70 -5.35
N ARG A 430 -26.77 10.28 -4.21
CA ARG A 430 -27.26 9.83 -2.92
C ARG A 430 -28.71 10.19 -2.71
N ASP A 431 -29.54 9.19 -2.48
CA ASP A 431 -30.95 9.36 -2.16
C ASP A 431 -31.13 9.65 -0.67
N TRP A 432 -31.35 10.92 -0.33
CA TRP A 432 -31.59 11.36 1.05
C TRP A 432 -33.04 11.18 1.50
N SER A 433 -33.95 10.77 0.62
CA SER A 433 -35.33 10.44 0.98
C SER A 433 -35.45 9.09 1.68
N LYS A 434 -34.45 8.20 1.49
CA LYS A 434 -34.38 6.92 2.19
C LYS A 434 -33.73 7.11 3.56
N GLU A 435 -34.45 6.81 4.62
CA GLU A 435 -33.88 6.72 5.97
C GLU A 435 -32.81 5.62 6.02
N LYS A 436 -31.65 5.91 6.61
CA LYS A 436 -30.68 4.86 6.91
C LYS A 436 -31.30 3.88 7.89
N PRO A 437 -31.16 2.55 7.66
CA PRO A 437 -31.45 1.60 8.72
C PRO A 437 -30.58 1.96 9.94
N THR A 438 -31.23 2.20 11.06
CA THR A 438 -30.63 2.53 12.36
C THR A 438 -29.76 1.37 12.82
N GLY A 439 -28.48 1.37 12.44
CA GLY A 439 -27.46 0.46 12.95
C GLY A 439 -26.60 1.17 13.98
N LYS A 440 -26.78 0.80 15.25
CA LYS A 440 -26.01 1.16 16.44
C LYS A 440 -26.16 2.59 16.94
N GLN A 441 -26.85 2.72 18.05
CA GLN A 441 -26.90 3.89 18.93
C GLN A 441 -25.46 4.26 19.36
N ILE A 442 -24.95 5.38 18.84
CA ILE A 442 -23.74 6.01 19.35
C ILE A 442 -24.21 7.03 20.38
N SER A 443 -24.12 6.65 21.66
CA SER A 443 -24.62 7.44 22.80
C SER A 443 -23.75 8.64 23.20
N SER A 444 -22.66 8.96 22.49
CA SER A 444 -21.78 10.11 22.80
C SER A 444 -21.62 11.15 21.68
N GLY A 445 -22.26 10.97 20.53
CA GLY A 445 -22.05 11.84 19.35
C GLY A 445 -23.04 12.97 19.14
N LYS A 446 -24.09 13.09 19.96
CA LYS A 446 -25.16 14.09 19.72
C LYS A 446 -24.73 15.56 19.89
N ARG A 447 -23.72 15.88 20.70
CA ARG A 447 -23.23 17.25 20.86
C ARG A 447 -22.36 17.72 19.69
N MET A 448 -21.53 16.85 19.12
CA MET A 448 -20.65 17.19 17.98
C MET A 448 -21.39 17.43 16.66
N LEU A 449 -22.58 16.88 16.47
CA LEU A 449 -23.39 17.05 15.25
C LEU A 449 -24.08 18.43 15.17
N LEU A 450 -24.40 19.07 16.30
CA LEU A 450 -25.03 20.39 16.34
C LEU A 450 -24.07 21.51 15.94
N ASP A 451 -22.79 21.41 16.32
CA ASP A 451 -21.79 22.45 16.03
C ASP A 451 -21.37 22.50 14.55
N THR A 452 -21.56 21.44 13.80
CA THR A 452 -21.21 21.37 12.37
C THR A 452 -22.39 21.55 11.42
N CYS A 453 -23.63 21.65 11.92
CA CYS A 453 -24.83 21.88 11.11
C CYS A 453 -24.83 23.30 10.52
N LYS A 454 -25.23 23.40 9.23
CA LYS A 454 -25.36 24.68 8.52
C LYS A 454 -24.05 25.45 8.34
N THR A 455 -22.89 24.82 8.44
CA THR A 455 -21.57 25.46 8.21
C THR A 455 -21.15 25.48 6.75
N ARG A 456 -21.92 24.84 5.87
CA ARG A 456 -21.71 24.78 4.40
C ARG A 456 -23.03 24.84 3.68
N LEU A 457 -23.00 25.41 2.47
CA LEU A 457 -24.16 25.40 1.57
C LEU A 457 -24.49 23.96 1.12
N CYS A 458 -25.79 23.71 1.00
CA CYS A 458 -26.30 22.44 0.52
C CYS A 458 -26.03 22.29 -0.98
N TRP A 459 -25.26 21.28 -1.35
CA TRP A 459 -24.92 21.04 -2.76
C TRP A 459 -26.17 20.82 -3.62
N PHE A 460 -27.16 20.08 -3.12
CA PHE A 460 -28.41 19.84 -3.85
C PHE A 460 -29.25 21.10 -4.04
N PHE A 461 -29.34 21.93 -3.01
CA PHE A 461 -30.07 23.19 -3.10
C PHE A 461 -29.47 24.12 -4.17
N VAL A 462 -28.15 24.14 -4.30
CA VAL A 462 -27.42 25.01 -5.23
C VAL A 462 -27.36 24.42 -6.66
N ASN A 463 -27.18 23.09 -6.81
CA ASN A 463 -26.75 22.49 -8.07
C ASN A 463 -27.73 21.48 -8.67
N HIS A 464 -28.72 21.00 -7.90
CA HIS A 464 -29.70 20.02 -8.40
C HIS A 464 -30.89 20.73 -9.04
N PRO A 465 -31.39 20.28 -10.23
CA PRO A 465 -32.52 20.92 -10.89
C PRO A 465 -33.76 21.02 -10.01
N ASP A 466 -34.08 19.99 -9.24
CA ASP A 466 -35.25 19.93 -8.35
C ASP A 466 -34.91 20.39 -6.91
N GLY A 467 -33.74 20.98 -6.69
CA GLY A 467 -33.31 21.44 -5.39
C GLY A 467 -32.98 20.30 -4.41
N CYS A 468 -33.02 20.60 -3.12
CA CYS A 468 -32.71 19.63 -2.06
C CYS A 468 -33.98 18.80 -1.73
N PRO A 469 -33.87 17.43 -1.65
CA PRO A 469 -35.01 16.58 -1.29
C PRO A 469 -35.44 16.71 0.18
N ARG A 470 -34.64 17.42 1.01
CA ARG A 470 -34.98 17.76 2.39
C ARG A 470 -35.35 19.22 2.52
N ASN A 471 -36.34 19.53 3.36
CA ASN A 471 -36.61 20.92 3.72
C ASN A 471 -35.45 21.52 4.52
N ALA A 472 -35.44 22.86 4.60
CA ALA A 472 -34.35 23.59 5.27
C ALA A 472 -34.14 23.16 6.72
N GLU A 473 -35.21 22.88 7.48
CA GLU A 473 -35.12 22.48 8.89
C GLU A 473 -34.48 21.10 9.10
N LYS A 474 -34.69 20.15 8.17
CA LYS A 474 -34.20 18.79 8.25
C LYS A 474 -32.85 18.58 7.54
N CYS A 475 -32.38 19.58 6.77
CA CYS A 475 -31.12 19.52 6.07
C CYS A 475 -29.97 19.95 6.98
N SER A 476 -28.92 19.15 7.08
CA SER A 476 -27.70 19.50 7.84
C SER A 476 -26.86 20.59 7.17
N PHE A 477 -27.17 20.95 5.91
CA PHE A 477 -26.49 21.98 5.13
C PHE A 477 -27.41 23.19 4.94
N ALA A 478 -26.83 24.36 4.76
CA ALA A 478 -27.57 25.62 4.61
C ALA A 478 -28.24 25.73 3.23
N HIS A 479 -29.50 26.14 3.19
CA HIS A 479 -30.28 26.41 1.98
C HIS A 479 -30.26 27.90 1.62
N GLY A 480 -29.12 28.53 1.75
CA GLY A 480 -28.86 29.94 1.46
C GLY A 480 -27.81 30.51 2.37
N THR A 481 -27.30 31.68 2.01
CA THR A 481 -26.28 32.39 2.80
C THR A 481 -26.79 32.83 4.17
N GLU A 482 -28.10 33.06 4.30
CA GLU A 482 -28.74 33.47 5.54
C GLU A 482 -28.76 32.38 6.62
N GLU A 483 -28.74 31.10 6.18
CA GLU A 483 -28.66 29.97 7.10
C GLU A 483 -27.23 29.56 7.44
N LEU A 484 -26.23 30.18 6.81
CA LEU A 484 -24.83 29.78 6.93
C LEU A 484 -24.29 30.19 8.30
N ARG A 485 -23.78 29.23 9.08
CA ARG A 485 -23.16 29.45 10.39
C ARG A 485 -21.64 29.48 10.26
N LEU A 486 -20.99 30.35 11.05
CA LEU A 486 -19.54 30.35 11.16
C LEU A 486 -19.03 29.04 11.79
N GLN A 487 -17.94 28.51 11.27
CA GLN A 487 -17.29 27.34 11.87
C GLN A 487 -16.75 27.69 13.26
N THR A 488 -16.90 26.82 14.23
CA THR A 488 -16.51 26.99 15.63
C THR A 488 -15.05 27.41 15.82
N ALA A 489 -14.13 26.95 14.96
CA ALA A 489 -12.72 27.36 14.96
C ALA A 489 -12.48 28.82 14.52
N ALA A 490 -13.44 29.45 13.82
CA ALA A 490 -13.40 30.86 13.46
C ALA A 490 -14.10 31.74 14.54
N ARG A 491 -15.06 31.16 15.26
CA ARG A 491 -15.78 31.79 16.35
C ARG A 491 -14.87 32.07 17.56
N ASN A 492 -14.06 31.05 17.93
CA ASN A 492 -13.11 31.19 19.04
C ASN A 492 -11.99 32.23 18.78
N ARG A 493 -11.69 32.56 17.50
CA ARG A 493 -10.74 33.62 17.13
C ARG A 493 -11.35 35.02 17.11
N LEU A 494 -12.66 35.14 17.07
CA LEU A 494 -13.38 36.43 17.08
C LEU A 494 -13.80 36.81 18.52
N GLU A 495 -13.81 35.85 19.46
CA GLU A 495 -14.08 36.10 20.88
C GLU A 495 -12.79 36.40 21.69
N GLU A 496 -11.58 36.25 21.08
CA GLU A 496 -10.28 36.60 21.66
C GLU A 496 -9.72 37.96 21.15
N HIS A 497 -10.49 38.77 20.44
CA HIS A 497 -10.22 40.15 20.03
C HIS A 497 -11.41 41.05 20.42
#